data_7f6b78cf6854f08297a1dfee7c985966
#
_entry.id   7f6b78cf6854f08297a1dfee7c985966
#
_cell.length_a   1.000
_cell.length_b   1.000
_cell.length_c   1.000
_cell.angle_alpha   90.00
_cell.angle_beta   90.00
_cell.angle_gamma   90.00
#
_symmetry.space_group_name_H-M   'P 1'
#
loop_
_entity.id
_entity.type
_entity.pdbx_description
1 polymer ?
#
loop_
_entity_poly.entity_id
_entity_poly.type
_entity_poly.pdbx_seq_one_letter_code
_entity_poly.pdbx_strand_id
1 'polypeptide(L)'
;MTKTELIELLDEYKMGLMSKATNGTIDDKYYIQTRNSLLENVSIKNQIPKFIKSCRTADEFRRYMQSESGDYAGRRKLITDSINSLVEYIEEHFDEEADPFSQIKQYKKVDQIGSGGFGSVFKYHNECLDMDFAVKVYSPIFVSSDEQKNGERRFFREAKMLFQLNHTNIVKIYDAGRMAEGPFIRMEYIEGYDLIGLQKKYGALSFENSVKVIRPILNGLEYAHGKGIIHRDLKPSNVVFSTKEKLFKIIDFGVSAFLDTDNNTKLTKTGEAVAGGVFIDPLLQENPKLRDCRSDIYSIGAIWYWLLCGRAPHGGDMKPYLGSAAPHLSNEQIDTVMECLAGNLEDRYRNCRELLATIS
;
A
#
# COMPACT_ATOMS: atom_id res chain seq x y z
N MET A 1 4.18 14.15 -8.84
CA MET A 1 5.37 14.29 -9.73
C MET A 1 6.43 14.96 -8.89
N THR A 2 7.58 14.34 -8.72
CA THR A 2 8.73 14.92 -8.00
C THR A 2 9.33 16.08 -8.82
N LYS A 3 10.21 16.89 -8.20
CA LYS A 3 10.97 17.94 -8.89
C LYS A 3 11.71 17.38 -10.11
N THR A 4 12.44 16.27 -9.89
CA THR A 4 13.22 15.59 -10.94
C THR A 4 12.33 15.09 -12.08
N GLU A 5 11.24 14.36 -11.77
CA GLU A 5 10.27 13.88 -12.77
C GLU A 5 9.64 15.03 -13.58
N LEU A 6 9.38 16.16 -12.93
CA LEU A 6 8.79 17.33 -13.59
C LEU A 6 9.78 18.01 -14.55
N ILE A 7 11.04 18.11 -14.16
CA ILE A 7 12.12 18.68 -15.00
C ILE A 7 12.37 17.76 -16.20
N GLU A 8 12.48 16.44 -16.00
CA GLU A 8 12.64 15.46 -17.07
C GLU A 8 11.47 15.52 -18.07
N LEU A 9 10.23 15.59 -17.57
CA LEU A 9 9.04 15.72 -18.40
C LEU A 9 9.08 17.02 -19.24
N LEU A 10 9.51 18.13 -18.66
CA LEU A 10 9.63 19.41 -19.36
C LEU A 10 10.71 19.39 -20.43
N ASP A 11 11.84 18.72 -20.20
CA ASP A 11 12.92 18.58 -21.18
C ASP A 11 12.50 17.70 -22.36
N GLU A 12 11.85 16.57 -22.12
CA GLU A 12 11.27 15.74 -23.18
C GLU A 12 10.21 16.51 -23.99
N TYR A 13 9.31 17.20 -23.28
CA TYR A 13 8.26 18.00 -23.93
C TYR A 13 8.84 19.14 -24.76
N LYS A 14 9.88 19.83 -24.27
CA LYS A 14 10.63 20.87 -25.00
C LYS A 14 11.16 20.36 -26.35
N MET A 15 11.74 19.17 -26.36
CA MET A 15 12.25 18.54 -27.58
C MET A 15 11.13 18.25 -28.60
N GLY A 16 10.00 17.73 -28.13
CA GLY A 16 8.80 17.49 -28.96
C GLY A 16 8.22 18.80 -29.54
N LEU A 17 8.11 19.85 -28.71
CA LEU A 17 7.63 21.16 -29.11
C LEU A 17 8.56 21.82 -30.16
N MET A 18 9.89 21.73 -29.97
CA MET A 18 10.86 22.23 -30.96
C MET A 18 10.73 21.48 -32.29
N SER A 19 10.57 20.17 -32.28
CA SER A 19 10.34 19.36 -33.47
C SER A 19 9.09 19.84 -34.23
N LYS A 20 7.96 19.97 -33.57
CA LYS A 20 6.69 20.41 -34.17
C LYS A 20 6.75 21.84 -34.70
N ALA A 21 7.44 22.73 -34.01
CA ALA A 21 7.61 24.15 -34.43
C ALA A 21 8.48 24.32 -35.69
N THR A 22 9.32 23.33 -36.01
CA THR A 22 10.33 23.36 -37.09
C THR A 22 10.10 22.33 -38.19
N ASN A 23 8.87 21.97 -38.52
CA ASN A 23 8.45 20.99 -39.51
C ASN A 23 8.59 19.49 -39.13
N GLY A 24 8.98 19.16 -37.92
CA GLY A 24 8.90 17.81 -37.40
C GLY A 24 7.50 17.47 -36.92
N THR A 25 7.42 16.35 -36.21
CA THR A 25 6.19 15.84 -35.61
C THR A 25 6.32 15.71 -34.11
N ILE A 26 5.20 15.78 -33.42
CA ILE A 26 5.01 15.32 -32.02
C ILE A 26 3.74 14.48 -32.03
N ASP A 27 3.71 13.41 -31.27
CA ASP A 27 2.50 12.62 -31.11
C ASP A 27 1.40 13.45 -30.42
N ASP A 28 0.22 13.55 -31.05
CA ASP A 28 -0.86 14.40 -30.55
C ASP A 28 -1.37 13.93 -29.18
N LYS A 29 -1.39 12.62 -28.94
CA LYS A 29 -1.81 12.05 -27.67
C LYS A 29 -0.82 12.42 -26.56
N TYR A 30 0.47 12.27 -26.86
CA TYR A 30 1.54 12.69 -25.93
C TYR A 30 1.49 14.21 -25.65
N TYR A 31 1.31 15.05 -26.68
CA TYR A 31 1.17 16.50 -26.54
C TYR A 31 0.02 16.84 -25.58
N ILE A 32 -1.16 16.30 -25.81
CA ILE A 32 -2.37 16.59 -25.02
C ILE A 32 -2.23 16.10 -23.59
N GLN A 33 -1.72 14.89 -23.40
CA GLN A 33 -1.53 14.30 -22.06
C GLN A 33 -0.54 15.12 -21.24
N THR A 34 0.64 15.43 -21.80
CA THR A 34 1.68 16.20 -21.10
C THR A 34 1.19 17.61 -20.79
N ARG A 35 0.55 18.28 -21.76
CA ARG A 35 -0.07 19.58 -21.53
C ARG A 35 -1.07 19.57 -20.38
N ASN A 36 -1.97 18.61 -20.34
CA ASN A 36 -2.99 18.51 -19.30
C ASN A 36 -2.34 18.24 -17.93
N SER A 37 -1.36 17.36 -17.86
CA SER A 37 -0.60 17.07 -16.64
C SER A 37 0.07 18.33 -16.08
N LEU A 38 0.67 19.16 -16.96
CA LEU A 38 1.27 20.43 -16.55
C LEU A 38 0.21 21.43 -16.05
N LEU A 39 -0.94 21.55 -16.73
CA LEU A 39 -2.02 22.47 -16.36
C LEU A 39 -2.74 22.10 -15.07
N GLU A 40 -2.77 20.81 -14.72
CA GLU A 40 -3.33 20.28 -13.47
C GLU A 40 -2.39 20.50 -12.29
N ASN A 41 -1.11 20.72 -12.53
CA ASN A 41 -0.14 20.99 -11.47
C ASN A 41 -0.33 22.40 -10.89
N VAL A 42 -0.96 22.47 -9.72
CA VAL A 42 -1.32 23.74 -9.06
C VAL A 42 -0.10 24.61 -8.76
N SER A 43 1.03 23.99 -8.43
CA SER A 43 2.24 24.69 -7.98
C SER A 43 2.93 25.48 -9.10
N ILE A 44 2.83 25.04 -10.37
CA ILE A 44 3.43 25.72 -11.52
C ILE A 44 2.41 26.41 -12.44
N LYS A 45 1.11 26.26 -12.15
CA LYS A 45 0.02 26.71 -13.05
C LYS A 45 0.15 28.15 -13.52
N ASN A 46 0.60 29.03 -12.66
CA ASN A 46 0.75 30.45 -12.98
C ASN A 46 1.96 30.71 -13.88
N GLN A 47 3.00 29.88 -13.81
CA GLN A 47 4.26 30.02 -14.54
C GLN A 47 4.26 29.30 -15.90
N ILE A 48 3.27 28.46 -16.17
CA ILE A 48 3.18 27.73 -17.43
C ILE A 48 3.15 28.71 -18.62
N PRO A 49 4.00 28.52 -19.64
CA PRO A 49 4.05 29.36 -20.82
C PRO A 49 2.69 29.53 -21.52
N LYS A 50 2.45 30.72 -22.08
CA LYS A 50 1.18 31.07 -22.73
C LYS A 50 0.81 30.10 -23.85
N PHE A 51 1.77 29.64 -24.65
CA PHE A 51 1.50 28.69 -25.73
C PHE A 51 1.04 27.31 -25.21
N ILE A 52 1.48 26.85 -24.04
CA ILE A 52 0.99 25.64 -23.42
C ILE A 52 -0.46 25.86 -22.92
N LYS A 53 -0.75 27.01 -22.32
CA LYS A 53 -2.09 27.34 -21.82
C LYS A 53 -3.11 27.44 -22.96
N SER A 54 -2.79 28.11 -24.05
CA SER A 54 -3.73 28.48 -25.11
C SER A 54 -3.90 27.43 -26.20
N CYS A 55 -2.87 26.65 -26.53
CA CYS A 55 -2.91 25.67 -27.62
C CYS A 55 -3.36 24.30 -27.11
N ARG A 56 -4.54 23.83 -27.57
CA ARG A 56 -5.12 22.56 -27.11
C ARG A 56 -4.58 21.34 -27.89
N THR A 57 -4.10 21.56 -29.12
CA THR A 57 -3.55 20.55 -30.01
C THR A 57 -2.17 20.95 -30.51
N ALA A 58 -1.38 19.97 -30.94
CA ALA A 58 -0.06 20.22 -31.51
C ALA A 58 -0.11 21.08 -32.79
N ASP A 59 -1.20 21.04 -33.56
CA ASP A 59 -1.38 21.86 -34.74
C ASP A 59 -1.75 23.31 -34.41
N GLU A 60 -2.53 23.55 -33.35
CA GLU A 60 -2.74 24.91 -32.82
C GLU A 60 -1.44 25.50 -32.31
N PHE A 61 -0.63 24.72 -31.58
CA PHE A 61 0.69 25.15 -31.14
C PHE A 61 1.59 25.50 -32.32
N ARG A 62 1.62 24.69 -33.37
CA ARG A 62 2.41 25.00 -34.58
C ARG A 62 2.00 26.31 -35.20
N ARG A 63 0.71 26.57 -35.39
CA ARG A 63 0.18 27.83 -35.93
C ARG A 63 0.51 29.03 -35.03
N TYR A 64 0.39 28.85 -33.72
CA TYR A 64 0.77 29.87 -32.75
C TYR A 64 2.27 30.26 -32.90
N MET A 65 3.15 29.27 -32.94
CA MET A 65 4.59 29.51 -33.08
C MET A 65 4.94 30.19 -34.41
N GLN A 66 4.22 29.88 -35.48
CA GLN A 66 4.38 30.55 -36.78
C GLN A 66 3.94 32.01 -36.75
N SER A 67 2.95 32.37 -35.93
CA SER A 67 2.54 33.77 -35.77
C SER A 67 3.48 34.57 -34.88
N GLU A 68 4.16 33.94 -33.92
CA GLU A 68 5.10 34.62 -33.02
C GLU A 68 6.48 34.85 -33.64
N SER A 69 6.91 33.93 -34.53
CA SER A 69 8.21 34.08 -35.24
C SER A 69 8.18 33.48 -36.64
N GLY A 70 8.67 34.24 -37.61
CA GLY A 70 8.74 33.83 -39.00
C GLY A 70 9.81 32.79 -39.30
N ASP A 71 10.86 32.69 -38.49
CA ASP A 71 11.99 31.78 -38.72
C ASP A 71 12.08 30.66 -37.66
N TYR A 72 12.82 29.62 -38.00
CA TYR A 72 12.98 28.44 -37.13
C TYR A 72 13.84 28.74 -35.89
N ALA A 73 14.83 29.61 -35.98
CA ALA A 73 15.72 29.95 -34.88
C ALA A 73 14.97 30.74 -33.80
N GLY A 74 14.14 31.71 -34.19
CA GLY A 74 13.30 32.47 -33.28
C GLY A 74 12.28 31.59 -32.53
N ARG A 75 11.63 30.65 -33.26
CA ARG A 75 10.69 29.72 -32.62
C ARG A 75 11.37 28.82 -31.61
N ARG A 76 12.52 28.25 -31.94
CA ARG A 76 13.31 27.44 -31.01
C ARG A 76 13.74 28.23 -29.78
N LYS A 77 14.22 29.46 -29.99
CA LYS A 77 14.62 30.36 -28.91
C LYS A 77 13.45 30.61 -27.94
N LEU A 78 12.27 30.98 -28.48
CA LEU A 78 11.09 31.27 -27.68
C LEU A 78 10.66 30.06 -26.81
N ILE A 79 10.67 28.85 -27.38
CA ILE A 79 10.36 27.63 -26.67
C ILE A 79 11.40 27.37 -25.56
N THR A 80 12.69 27.46 -25.92
CA THR A 80 13.80 27.22 -24.99
C THR A 80 13.75 28.20 -23.83
N ASP A 81 13.66 29.50 -24.08
CA ASP A 81 13.63 30.52 -23.04
C ASP A 81 12.43 30.34 -22.11
N SER A 82 11.24 30.07 -22.67
CA SER A 82 10.03 29.89 -21.89
C SER A 82 10.04 28.62 -21.02
N ILE A 83 10.56 27.50 -21.54
CA ILE A 83 10.64 26.25 -20.75
C ILE A 83 11.77 26.35 -19.72
N ASN A 84 12.92 26.93 -20.08
CA ASN A 84 14.02 27.13 -19.13
C ASN A 84 13.59 28.02 -17.96
N SER A 85 12.86 29.12 -18.21
CA SER A 85 12.31 29.94 -17.11
C SER A 85 11.36 29.18 -16.20
N LEU A 86 10.60 28.23 -16.75
CA LEU A 86 9.75 27.35 -15.93
C LEU A 86 10.59 26.36 -15.14
N VAL A 87 11.65 25.80 -15.72
CA VAL A 87 12.60 24.90 -15.03
C VAL A 87 13.32 25.66 -13.91
N GLU A 88 13.86 26.86 -14.18
CA GLU A 88 14.49 27.71 -13.17
C GLU A 88 13.53 28.00 -12.00
N TYR A 89 12.28 28.34 -12.31
CA TYR A 89 11.25 28.51 -11.27
C TYR A 89 11.05 27.25 -10.44
N ILE A 90 11.02 26.07 -11.09
CA ILE A 90 10.89 24.79 -10.39
C ILE A 90 12.14 24.51 -9.54
N GLU A 91 13.33 24.80 -10.05
CA GLU A 91 14.58 24.62 -9.32
C GLU A 91 14.66 25.49 -8.07
N GLU A 92 14.16 26.72 -8.15
CA GLU A 92 14.19 27.68 -7.04
C GLU A 92 13.08 27.47 -6.00
N HIS A 93 11.90 26.96 -6.42
CA HIS A 93 10.70 26.93 -5.57
C HIS A 93 10.21 25.52 -5.22
N PHE A 94 10.77 24.49 -5.86
CA PHE A 94 10.52 23.11 -5.51
C PHE A 94 11.74 22.54 -4.79
N ASP A 95 11.61 22.28 -3.52
CA ASP A 95 12.64 21.54 -2.79
C ASP A 95 12.77 20.12 -3.36
N GLU A 96 13.99 19.63 -3.47
CA GLU A 96 14.28 18.24 -3.78
C GLU A 96 13.67 17.38 -2.68
N GLU A 97 12.61 16.65 -3.00
CA GLU A 97 11.80 15.92 -2.04
C GLU A 97 11.16 16.82 -0.97
N ALA A 98 10.14 17.59 -1.34
CA ALA A 98 9.26 18.16 -0.32
C ALA A 98 8.65 16.99 0.47
N ASP A 99 9.36 16.56 1.52
CA ASP A 99 8.81 15.72 2.57
C ASP A 99 7.48 16.36 2.98
N PRO A 100 6.35 15.67 2.83
CA PRO A 100 5.02 16.23 3.09
C PRO A 100 4.81 16.70 4.52
N PHE A 101 5.66 16.23 5.44
CA PHE A 101 5.75 16.75 6.79
C PHE A 101 6.84 17.81 6.97
N SER A 102 7.62 18.17 5.93
CA SER A 102 8.65 19.24 6.01
C SER A 102 8.03 20.61 6.23
N GLN A 103 6.76 20.82 5.84
CA GLN A 103 6.01 22.01 6.23
C GLN A 103 5.65 22.02 7.72
N ILE A 104 5.58 20.83 8.33
CA ILE A 104 5.54 20.67 9.77
C ILE A 104 6.99 20.36 10.19
N LYS A 105 7.81 21.36 10.43
CA LYS A 105 9.25 21.26 10.80
C LYS A 105 9.60 20.27 11.94
N GLN A 106 8.62 19.53 12.42
CA GLN A 106 8.70 18.61 13.56
C GLN A 106 8.91 17.14 13.14
N TYR A 107 8.75 16.80 11.86
CA TYR A 107 8.86 15.42 11.38
C TYR A 107 10.01 15.27 10.40
N LYS A 108 10.89 14.33 10.70
CA LYS A 108 12.01 13.95 9.85
C LYS A 108 11.77 12.54 9.30
N LYS A 109 11.77 12.39 7.99
CA LYS A 109 11.75 11.08 7.34
C LYS A 109 13.06 10.35 7.65
N VAL A 110 12.95 9.14 8.19
CA VAL A 110 14.11 8.35 8.62
C VAL A 110 14.44 7.27 7.61
N ASP A 111 13.45 6.44 7.24
CA ASP A 111 13.67 5.28 6.37
C ASP A 111 12.37 4.80 5.72
N GLN A 112 12.49 4.03 4.63
CA GLN A 112 11.39 3.27 4.06
C GLN A 112 11.35 1.88 4.69
N ILE A 113 10.27 1.57 5.39
CA ILE A 113 10.11 0.31 6.15
C ILE A 113 9.21 -0.72 5.47
N GLY A 114 8.56 -0.33 4.37
CA GLY A 114 7.72 -1.24 3.59
C GLY A 114 7.31 -0.65 2.26
N SER A 115 7.01 -1.53 1.30
CA SER A 115 6.43 -1.18 -0.01
C SER A 115 5.46 -2.27 -0.44
N GLY A 116 4.41 -1.89 -1.17
CA GLY A 116 3.41 -2.82 -1.70
C GLY A 116 2.61 -2.20 -2.83
N GLY A 117 1.71 -2.96 -3.44
CA GLY A 117 0.92 -2.54 -4.60
C GLY A 117 0.04 -1.30 -4.39
N PHE A 118 -0.19 -0.88 -3.15
CA PHE A 118 -1.01 0.29 -2.79
C PHE A 118 -0.20 1.48 -2.26
N GLY A 119 1.13 1.38 -2.22
CA GLY A 119 2.00 2.46 -1.77
C GLY A 119 3.16 2.02 -0.90
N SER A 120 3.78 2.98 -0.26
CA SER A 120 4.98 2.78 0.57
C SER A 120 4.71 3.14 2.03
N VAL A 121 5.43 2.50 2.94
CA VAL A 121 5.40 2.80 4.37
C VAL A 121 6.77 3.35 4.78
N PHE A 122 6.77 4.50 5.41
CA PHE A 122 7.97 5.19 5.86
C PHE A 122 7.99 5.33 7.38
N LYS A 123 9.18 5.31 7.95
CA LYS A 123 9.43 5.69 9.34
C LYS A 123 9.70 7.19 9.40
N TYR A 124 8.99 7.90 10.26
CA TYR A 124 9.21 9.31 10.59
C TYR A 124 9.53 9.49 12.07
N HIS A 125 10.43 10.38 12.36
CA HIS A 125 10.76 10.81 13.73
C HIS A 125 10.17 12.21 13.99
N ASN A 126 9.43 12.35 15.09
CA ASN A 126 8.95 13.65 15.54
C ASN A 126 9.92 14.21 16.59
N GLU A 127 10.65 15.27 16.24
CA GLU A 127 11.68 15.86 17.08
C GLU A 127 11.14 16.52 18.38
N CYS A 128 9.87 16.99 18.35
CA CYS A 128 9.27 17.62 19.54
C CYS A 128 8.78 16.60 20.57
N LEU A 129 8.35 15.43 20.10
CA LEU A 129 7.83 14.36 20.97
C LEU A 129 8.88 13.30 21.28
N ASP A 130 10.03 13.34 20.60
CA ASP A 130 11.05 12.29 20.61
C ASP A 130 10.43 10.89 20.36
N MET A 131 9.59 10.81 19.31
CA MET A 131 8.82 9.61 18.99
C MET A 131 8.86 9.28 17.52
N ASP A 132 8.90 7.98 17.23
CA ASP A 132 8.81 7.44 15.87
C ASP A 132 7.37 7.09 15.49
N PHE A 133 7.04 7.31 14.22
CA PHE A 133 5.76 6.99 13.61
C PHE A 133 5.97 6.22 12.31
N ALA A 134 5.03 5.33 11.99
CA ALA A 134 4.91 4.75 10.66
C ALA A 134 3.88 5.55 9.85
N VAL A 135 4.22 5.89 8.61
CA VAL A 135 3.36 6.65 7.69
C VAL A 135 3.19 5.84 6.42
N LYS A 136 1.97 5.34 6.20
CA LYS A 136 1.58 4.64 4.96
C LYS A 136 1.08 5.68 3.97
N VAL A 137 1.76 5.79 2.83
CA VAL A 137 1.41 6.71 1.75
C VAL A 137 0.75 5.91 0.62
N TYR A 138 -0.42 6.35 0.18
CA TYR A 138 -1.08 5.77 -0.98
C TYR A 138 -0.49 6.34 -2.26
N SER A 139 0.23 5.51 -2.99
CA SER A 139 0.86 5.84 -4.26
C SER A 139 0.73 4.64 -5.20
N PRO A 140 -0.44 4.47 -5.86
CA PRO A 140 -0.66 3.33 -6.74
C PRO A 140 0.18 3.44 -8.00
N ILE A 141 0.82 2.34 -8.40
CA ILE A 141 1.59 2.23 -9.63
C ILE A 141 0.61 1.97 -10.79
N PHE A 142 0.61 2.85 -11.79
CA PHE A 142 -0.13 2.69 -13.06
C PHE A 142 -1.65 2.50 -12.96
N VAL A 143 -2.38 3.53 -12.53
CA VAL A 143 -3.84 3.54 -12.55
C VAL A 143 -4.37 4.75 -13.32
N SER A 144 -5.54 4.59 -13.97
CA SER A 144 -6.26 5.71 -14.57
C SER A 144 -6.72 6.72 -13.50
N SER A 145 -7.01 7.97 -13.91
CA SER A 145 -7.46 9.02 -12.99
C SER A 145 -8.72 8.64 -12.18
N ASP A 146 -9.62 7.87 -12.78
CA ASP A 146 -10.85 7.41 -12.12
C ASP A 146 -10.56 6.26 -11.14
N GLU A 147 -9.65 5.35 -11.48
CA GLU A 147 -9.18 4.31 -10.57
C GLU A 147 -8.42 4.90 -9.39
N GLN A 148 -7.63 5.94 -9.61
CA GLN A 148 -6.91 6.65 -8.56
C GLN A 148 -7.89 7.30 -7.56
N LYS A 149 -8.93 8.03 -8.03
CA LYS A 149 -9.96 8.60 -7.16
C LYS A 149 -10.73 7.55 -6.36
N ASN A 150 -11.05 6.42 -7.01
CA ASN A 150 -11.72 5.32 -6.34
C ASN A 150 -10.82 4.64 -5.30
N GLY A 151 -9.53 4.44 -5.63
CA GLY A 151 -8.54 3.91 -4.71
C GLY A 151 -8.32 4.80 -3.49
N GLU A 152 -8.24 6.12 -3.69
CA GLU A 152 -8.14 7.09 -2.61
C GLU A 152 -9.36 7.06 -1.67
N ARG A 153 -10.57 6.99 -2.21
CA ARG A 153 -11.80 6.85 -1.39
C ARG A 153 -11.78 5.56 -0.55
N ARG A 154 -11.25 4.47 -1.11
CA ARG A 154 -11.09 3.19 -0.39
C ARG A 154 -10.07 3.33 0.73
N PHE A 155 -8.92 3.96 0.45
CA PHE A 155 -7.87 4.20 1.42
C PHE A 155 -8.38 4.99 2.65
N PHE A 156 -9.13 6.08 2.45
CA PHE A 156 -9.73 6.82 3.55
C PHE A 156 -10.87 6.08 4.27
N ARG A 157 -11.60 5.21 3.55
CA ARG A 157 -12.61 4.35 4.20
C ARG A 157 -11.94 3.34 5.14
N GLU A 158 -10.86 2.71 4.71
CA GLU A 158 -10.03 1.84 5.54
C GLU A 158 -9.51 2.61 6.77
N ALA A 159 -8.87 3.74 6.55
CA ALA A 159 -8.39 4.60 7.63
C ALA A 159 -9.49 4.90 8.67
N LYS A 160 -10.70 5.26 8.22
CA LYS A 160 -11.85 5.54 9.09
C LYS A 160 -12.26 4.34 9.94
N MET A 161 -12.20 3.12 9.39
CA MET A 161 -12.57 1.91 10.13
C MET A 161 -11.49 1.52 11.11
N LEU A 162 -10.23 1.56 10.69
CA LEU A 162 -9.09 1.26 11.57
C LEU A 162 -8.95 2.28 12.69
N PHE A 163 -9.33 3.53 12.46
CA PHE A 163 -9.36 4.57 13.49
C PHE A 163 -10.31 4.24 14.66
N GLN A 164 -11.33 3.40 14.41
CA GLN A 164 -12.26 2.93 15.46
C GLN A 164 -11.70 1.77 16.30
N LEU A 165 -10.58 1.16 15.86
CA LEU A 165 -9.95 0.06 16.55
C LEU A 165 -8.93 0.60 17.57
N ASN A 166 -9.20 0.32 18.84
CA ASN A 166 -8.28 0.65 19.94
C ASN A 166 -8.10 -0.61 20.80
N HIS A 167 -7.07 -1.40 20.47
CA HIS A 167 -6.80 -2.66 21.14
C HIS A 167 -5.28 -2.91 21.19
N THR A 168 -4.80 -3.48 22.28
CA THR A 168 -3.37 -3.72 22.53
C THR A 168 -2.67 -4.51 21.41
N ASN A 169 -3.39 -5.45 20.79
CA ASN A 169 -2.86 -6.31 19.73
C ASN A 169 -3.21 -5.83 18.31
N ILE A 170 -3.61 -4.58 18.15
CA ILE A 170 -3.85 -3.93 16.86
C ILE A 170 -3.05 -2.64 16.82
N VAL A 171 -2.40 -2.36 15.69
CA VAL A 171 -1.68 -1.11 15.47
C VAL A 171 -2.61 0.08 15.68
N LYS A 172 -2.15 1.08 16.44
CA LYS A 172 -2.91 2.30 16.68
C LYS A 172 -2.74 3.28 15.53
N ILE A 173 -3.84 3.75 14.97
CA ILE A 173 -3.86 4.87 14.02
C ILE A 173 -4.03 6.17 14.79
N TYR A 174 -3.20 7.16 14.45
CA TYR A 174 -3.25 8.49 15.06
C TYR A 174 -4.06 9.46 14.23
N ASP A 175 -3.81 9.51 12.92
CA ASP A 175 -4.55 10.33 11.97
C ASP A 175 -4.40 9.83 10.53
N ALA A 176 -5.15 10.46 9.62
CA ALA A 176 -5.05 10.28 8.19
C ALA A 176 -5.30 11.62 7.50
N GLY A 177 -4.66 11.85 6.36
CA GLY A 177 -4.76 13.12 5.65
C GLY A 177 -4.26 13.02 4.22
N ARG A 178 -4.00 14.18 3.62
CA ARG A 178 -3.40 14.31 2.29
C ARG A 178 -2.12 15.11 2.39
N MET A 179 -1.16 14.70 1.62
CA MET A 179 0.14 15.34 1.45
C MET A 179 0.43 15.50 -0.05
N ALA A 180 1.56 16.08 -0.43
CA ALA A 180 1.92 16.28 -1.83
C ALA A 180 2.00 14.97 -2.61
N GLU A 181 2.53 13.92 -2.01
CA GLU A 181 2.66 12.59 -2.60
C GLU A 181 1.36 11.78 -2.61
N GLY A 182 0.30 12.25 -1.95
CA GLY A 182 -1.00 11.60 -1.93
C GLY A 182 -1.62 11.43 -0.54
N PRO A 183 -2.67 10.61 -0.42
CA PRO A 183 -3.27 10.27 0.86
C PRO A 183 -2.30 9.51 1.76
N PHE A 184 -2.36 9.78 3.07
CA PHE A 184 -1.54 9.08 4.06
C PHE A 184 -2.36 8.63 5.28
N ILE A 185 -1.85 7.61 5.96
CA ILE A 185 -2.27 7.18 7.30
C ILE A 185 -1.02 7.20 8.19
N ARG A 186 -1.10 7.93 9.31
CA ARG A 186 -0.05 7.93 10.33
C ARG A 186 -0.45 7.00 11.47
N MET A 187 0.44 6.10 11.81
CA MET A 187 0.20 5.07 12.80
C MET A 187 1.40 4.87 13.74
N GLU A 188 1.19 4.12 14.77
CA GLU A 188 2.21 3.66 15.69
C GLU A 188 3.36 2.99 14.93
N TYR A 189 4.60 3.41 15.20
CA TYR A 189 5.79 2.68 14.76
C TYR A 189 6.09 1.57 15.76
N ILE A 190 6.17 0.34 15.26
CA ILE A 190 6.46 -0.84 16.08
C ILE A 190 7.91 -1.24 15.82
N GLU A 191 8.77 -1.02 16.80
CA GLU A 191 10.12 -1.52 16.75
C GLU A 191 10.12 -3.03 17.00
N GLY A 192 10.54 -3.80 15.99
CA GLY A 192 10.49 -5.24 16.08
C GLY A 192 10.64 -5.95 14.73
N TYR A 193 10.07 -7.14 14.64
CA TYR A 193 10.10 -7.97 13.44
C TYR A 193 8.76 -8.67 13.25
N ASP A 194 8.39 -8.90 12.00
CA ASP A 194 7.19 -9.65 11.64
C ASP A 194 7.36 -11.16 11.93
N LEU A 195 6.30 -11.93 11.73
CA LEU A 195 6.37 -13.37 11.95
C LEU A 195 7.33 -14.09 10.99
N ILE A 196 7.60 -13.52 9.81
CA ILE A 196 8.61 -14.06 8.87
C ILE A 196 10.00 -13.94 9.49
N GLY A 197 10.33 -12.77 10.02
CA GLY A 197 11.58 -12.52 10.75
C GLY A 197 11.69 -13.38 12.01
N LEU A 198 10.58 -13.56 12.73
CA LEU A 198 10.53 -14.43 13.90
C LEU A 198 10.84 -15.88 13.50
N GLN A 199 10.18 -16.43 12.49
CA GLN A 199 10.42 -17.80 12.06
C GLN A 199 11.83 -18.01 11.50
N LYS A 200 12.38 -17.05 10.75
CA LYS A 200 13.78 -17.11 10.31
C LYS A 200 14.76 -17.19 11.47
N LYS A 201 14.44 -16.51 12.58
CA LYS A 201 15.30 -16.45 13.77
C LYS A 201 15.20 -17.69 14.65
N TYR A 202 14.01 -18.26 14.82
CA TYR A 202 13.73 -19.31 15.81
C TYR A 202 13.37 -20.67 15.18
N GLY A 203 13.10 -20.72 13.87
CA GLY A 203 12.60 -21.92 13.20
C GLY A 203 11.15 -22.27 13.59
N ALA A 204 10.82 -23.55 13.44
CA ALA A 204 9.51 -24.07 13.86
C ALA A 204 9.37 -23.98 15.39
N LEU A 205 8.18 -23.55 15.83
CA LEU A 205 7.87 -23.36 17.26
C LEU A 205 7.24 -24.61 17.87
N SER A 206 7.42 -24.79 19.19
CA SER A 206 6.58 -25.71 19.95
C SER A 206 5.13 -25.22 19.98
N PHE A 207 4.17 -26.12 20.28
CA PHE A 207 2.76 -25.74 20.41
C PHE A 207 2.56 -24.59 21.40
N GLU A 208 3.13 -24.72 22.60
CA GLU A 208 3.02 -23.70 23.64
C GLU A 208 3.56 -22.33 23.21
N ASN A 209 4.70 -22.30 22.52
CA ASN A 209 5.27 -21.05 22.02
C ASN A 209 4.44 -20.49 20.86
N SER A 210 3.88 -21.32 19.99
CA SER A 210 2.98 -20.89 18.94
C SER A 210 1.68 -20.30 19.51
N VAL A 211 1.12 -20.89 20.58
CA VAL A 211 -0.04 -20.34 21.29
C VAL A 211 0.24 -18.93 21.85
N LYS A 212 1.46 -18.66 22.34
CA LYS A 212 1.86 -17.29 22.78
C LYS A 212 1.83 -16.28 21.65
N VAL A 213 1.98 -16.71 20.41
CA VAL A 213 1.85 -15.87 19.21
C VAL A 213 0.38 -15.75 18.79
N ILE A 214 -0.33 -16.86 18.71
CA ILE A 214 -1.69 -16.95 18.16
C ILE A 214 -2.73 -16.29 19.09
N ARG A 215 -2.63 -16.47 20.40
CA ARG A 215 -3.57 -15.91 21.37
C ARG A 215 -3.72 -14.38 21.29
N PRO A 216 -2.64 -13.58 21.29
CA PRO A 216 -2.76 -12.13 21.10
C PRO A 216 -3.42 -11.72 19.78
N ILE A 217 -3.13 -12.44 18.69
CA ILE A 217 -3.73 -12.17 17.39
C ILE A 217 -5.23 -12.44 17.42
N LEU A 218 -5.64 -13.59 18.00
CA LEU A 218 -7.05 -13.92 18.19
C LEU A 218 -7.79 -12.88 19.04
N ASN A 219 -7.17 -12.34 20.10
CA ASN A 219 -7.75 -11.29 20.91
C ASN A 219 -8.00 -10.02 20.09
N GLY A 220 -7.03 -9.63 19.25
CA GLY A 220 -7.17 -8.50 18.32
C GLY A 220 -8.29 -8.72 17.31
N LEU A 221 -8.36 -9.91 16.70
CA LEU A 221 -9.41 -10.25 15.73
C LEU A 221 -10.80 -10.31 16.39
N GLU A 222 -10.93 -10.93 17.55
CA GLU A 222 -12.21 -10.97 18.28
C GLU A 222 -12.75 -9.56 18.54
N TYR A 223 -11.87 -8.64 18.96
CA TYR A 223 -12.23 -7.23 19.12
C TYR A 223 -12.67 -6.57 17.81
N ALA A 224 -11.94 -6.80 16.72
CA ALA A 224 -12.28 -6.24 15.41
C ALA A 224 -13.61 -6.83 14.88
N HIS A 225 -13.81 -8.15 15.02
CA HIS A 225 -15.04 -8.83 14.63
C HIS A 225 -16.25 -8.30 15.42
N GLY A 226 -16.09 -8.02 16.72
CA GLY A 226 -17.12 -7.37 17.55
C GLY A 226 -17.49 -5.96 17.07
N LYS A 227 -16.65 -5.32 16.24
CA LYS A 227 -16.92 -4.05 15.55
C LYS A 227 -17.42 -4.24 14.11
N GLY A 228 -17.64 -5.49 13.68
CA GLY A 228 -18.03 -5.81 12.30
C GLY A 228 -16.91 -5.70 11.27
N ILE A 229 -15.64 -5.67 11.72
CA ILE A 229 -14.46 -5.55 10.87
C ILE A 229 -13.78 -6.92 10.75
N ILE A 230 -13.68 -7.43 9.53
CA ILE A 230 -13.01 -8.71 9.18
C ILE A 230 -11.71 -8.35 8.45
N HIS A 231 -10.60 -9.01 8.78
CA HIS A 231 -9.26 -8.68 8.25
C HIS A 231 -9.09 -9.08 6.78
N ARG A 232 -9.40 -10.33 6.42
CA ARG A 232 -9.43 -10.91 5.06
C ARG A 232 -8.09 -10.98 4.30
N ASP A 233 -7.01 -10.42 4.83
CA ASP A 233 -5.65 -10.51 4.28
C ASP A 233 -4.62 -10.76 5.40
N LEU A 234 -5.01 -11.56 6.40
CA LEU A 234 -4.09 -11.86 7.50
C LEU A 234 -3.01 -12.84 7.02
N LYS A 235 -1.75 -12.45 7.22
CA LYS A 235 -0.56 -13.20 6.80
C LYS A 235 0.61 -12.91 7.73
N PRO A 236 1.69 -13.69 7.71
CA PRO A 236 2.83 -13.50 8.61
C PRO A 236 3.46 -12.11 8.61
N SER A 237 3.51 -11.42 7.46
CA SER A 237 4.04 -10.06 7.35
C SER A 237 3.13 -8.99 7.97
N ASN A 238 1.85 -9.30 8.22
CA ASN A 238 0.87 -8.37 8.81
C ASN A 238 0.78 -8.51 10.34
N VAL A 239 1.67 -9.28 10.95
CA VAL A 239 1.77 -9.43 12.41
C VAL A 239 3.19 -9.16 12.85
N VAL A 240 3.38 -8.17 13.71
CA VAL A 240 4.68 -7.73 14.21
C VAL A 240 4.80 -7.98 15.71
N PHE A 241 5.94 -8.51 16.14
CA PHE A 241 6.33 -8.58 17.54
C PHE A 241 7.05 -7.29 17.94
N SER A 242 6.46 -6.52 18.84
CA SER A 242 7.11 -5.35 19.44
C SER A 242 8.18 -5.79 20.44
N THR A 243 9.44 -5.45 20.15
CA THR A 243 10.56 -5.73 21.08
C THR A 243 10.51 -4.86 22.33
N LYS A 244 9.90 -3.69 22.24
CA LYS A 244 9.72 -2.74 23.36
C LYS A 244 8.58 -3.20 24.29
N GLU A 245 7.42 -3.45 23.73
CA GLU A 245 6.21 -3.77 24.52
C GLU A 245 6.07 -5.27 24.83
N LYS A 246 6.86 -6.14 24.13
CA LYS A 246 6.80 -7.60 24.23
C LYS A 246 5.42 -8.17 23.84
N LEU A 247 4.79 -7.57 22.85
CA LEU A 247 3.45 -7.89 22.36
C LEU A 247 3.45 -8.17 20.86
N PHE A 248 2.50 -9.00 20.42
CA PHE A 248 2.18 -9.15 19.00
C PHE A 248 1.06 -8.19 18.63
N LYS A 249 1.23 -7.49 17.51
CA LYS A 249 0.25 -6.54 16.97
C LYS A 249 -0.04 -6.83 15.50
N ILE A 250 -1.31 -6.76 15.13
CA ILE A 250 -1.76 -6.78 13.73
C ILE A 250 -1.55 -5.38 13.18
N ILE A 251 -0.83 -5.25 12.05
CA ILE A 251 -0.41 -3.94 11.51
C ILE A 251 -1.17 -3.48 10.28
N ASP A 252 -1.81 -4.37 9.55
CA ASP A 252 -2.47 -4.05 8.28
C ASP A 252 -3.77 -4.84 8.16
N PHE A 253 -4.91 -4.16 8.30
CA PHE A 253 -6.21 -4.70 7.92
C PHE A 253 -6.42 -4.39 6.45
N GLY A 254 -6.25 -5.39 5.60
CA GLY A 254 -6.11 -5.23 4.15
C GLY A 254 -7.20 -4.40 3.48
N VAL A 255 -6.80 -3.57 2.53
CA VAL A 255 -7.67 -2.83 1.59
C VAL A 255 -8.62 -3.76 0.82
N SER A 256 -8.26 -5.04 0.71
CA SER A 256 -9.05 -6.10 0.09
C SER A 256 -10.39 -6.36 0.78
N ALA A 257 -10.55 -6.00 2.07
CA ALA A 257 -11.81 -6.11 2.78
C ALA A 257 -12.97 -5.30 2.16
N PHE A 258 -12.68 -4.38 1.25
CA PHE A 258 -13.63 -3.41 0.68
C PHE A 258 -13.69 -3.38 -0.85
N LEU A 259 -13.09 -4.37 -1.53
CA LEU A 259 -13.09 -4.45 -3.00
C LEU A 259 -14.46 -4.77 -3.61
N ASP A 260 -15.54 -4.63 -2.86
CA ASP A 260 -16.87 -4.99 -3.33
C ASP A 260 -17.85 -3.83 -3.34
N THR A 261 -17.89 -3.10 -4.45
CA THR A 261 -19.17 -2.65 -4.99
C THR A 261 -19.17 -2.41 -6.49
N ASP A 262 -18.05 -2.26 -7.21
CA ASP A 262 -18.15 -2.07 -8.65
C ASP A 262 -16.92 -2.61 -9.39
N ASN A 263 -17.21 -3.66 -10.21
CA ASN A 263 -16.50 -4.08 -11.43
C ASN A 263 -14.99 -4.37 -11.42
N ASN A 264 -14.66 -5.67 -11.60
CA ASN A 264 -13.54 -6.19 -12.40
C ASN A 264 -12.16 -5.49 -12.27
N THR A 265 -11.58 -5.44 -11.11
CA THR A 265 -10.14 -5.35 -11.05
C THR A 265 -9.57 -6.72 -10.68
N LYS A 266 -9.15 -7.47 -11.72
CA LYS A 266 -8.23 -8.60 -11.55
C LYS A 266 -7.02 -8.08 -10.79
N LEU A 267 -6.81 -8.57 -9.57
CA LEU A 267 -5.55 -8.38 -8.85
C LEU A 267 -4.42 -8.79 -9.79
N THR A 268 -3.66 -7.81 -10.23
CA THR A 268 -2.50 -7.99 -11.09
C THR A 268 -1.50 -8.89 -10.38
N LYS A 269 -1.16 -9.96 -11.08
CA LYS A 269 -0.13 -10.95 -10.72
C LYS A 269 1.25 -10.27 -10.67
N THR A 270 1.60 -9.67 -9.54
CA THR A 270 3.01 -9.47 -9.21
C THR A 270 3.45 -10.65 -8.34
N GLY A 271 4.70 -11.10 -8.47
CA GLY A 271 5.20 -12.35 -7.84
C GLY A 271 5.03 -12.46 -6.32
N GLU A 272 4.69 -11.37 -5.62
CA GLU A 272 4.32 -11.36 -4.19
C GLU A 272 2.91 -11.94 -3.92
N ALA A 273 2.01 -11.93 -4.91
CA ALA A 273 0.66 -12.50 -4.77
C ALA A 273 0.68 -14.02 -4.56
N VAL A 274 1.73 -14.71 -5.03
CA VAL A 274 1.87 -16.16 -4.87
C VAL A 274 2.28 -16.54 -3.43
N ALA A 275 3.08 -15.72 -2.77
CA ALA A 275 3.57 -16.03 -1.40
C ALA A 275 2.56 -15.66 -0.30
N GLY A 276 1.71 -14.65 -0.50
CA GLY A 276 0.68 -14.24 0.47
C GLY A 276 -0.61 -15.05 0.36
N GLY A 277 -0.96 -15.51 -0.84
CA GLY A 277 -2.24 -16.16 -1.15
C GLY A 277 -2.50 -17.47 -0.40
N VAL A 278 -1.46 -18.18 0.03
CA VAL A 278 -1.58 -19.46 0.77
C VAL A 278 -2.07 -19.28 2.22
N PHE A 279 -2.03 -18.08 2.77
CA PHE A 279 -2.55 -17.77 4.11
C PHE A 279 -3.98 -17.22 4.07
N ILE A 280 -4.48 -16.89 2.88
CA ILE A 280 -5.83 -16.35 2.68
C ILE A 280 -6.80 -17.51 2.47
N ASP A 281 -7.97 -17.41 3.07
CA ASP A 281 -9.03 -18.40 2.89
C ASP A 281 -9.35 -18.62 1.41
N PRO A 282 -9.24 -19.86 0.88
CA PRO A 282 -9.60 -20.17 -0.49
C PRO A 282 -11.03 -19.73 -0.88
N LEU A 283 -11.97 -19.76 0.06
CA LEU A 283 -13.35 -19.29 -0.18
C LEU A 283 -13.42 -17.80 -0.54
N LEU A 284 -12.46 -16.98 -0.11
CA LEU A 284 -12.38 -15.58 -0.53
C LEU A 284 -11.87 -15.42 -1.97
N GLN A 285 -11.13 -16.40 -2.51
CA GLN A 285 -10.73 -16.41 -3.91
C GLN A 285 -11.90 -16.79 -4.83
N GLU A 286 -12.75 -17.72 -4.35
CA GLU A 286 -13.96 -18.14 -5.08
C GLU A 286 -15.07 -17.09 -4.97
N ASN A 287 -15.26 -16.51 -3.79
CA ASN A 287 -16.25 -15.49 -3.51
C ASN A 287 -15.62 -14.30 -2.77
N PRO A 288 -15.06 -13.30 -3.49
CA PRO A 288 -14.50 -12.10 -2.89
C PRO A 288 -15.51 -11.27 -2.07
N LYS A 289 -16.82 -11.53 -2.21
CA LYS A 289 -17.89 -10.87 -1.43
C LYS A 289 -18.22 -11.54 -0.11
N LEU A 290 -17.60 -12.66 0.19
CA LEU A 290 -17.83 -13.38 1.45
C LEU A 290 -17.53 -12.46 2.66
N ARG A 291 -18.50 -12.32 3.56
CA ARG A 291 -18.45 -11.50 4.77
C ARG A 291 -18.63 -12.37 6.01
N ASP A 292 -17.68 -13.26 6.26
CA ASP A 292 -17.70 -14.18 7.38
C ASP A 292 -16.38 -14.11 8.14
N CYS A 293 -16.42 -13.90 9.45
CA CYS A 293 -15.24 -13.82 10.29
C CYS A 293 -14.43 -15.12 10.34
N ARG A 294 -15.04 -16.25 9.96
CA ARG A 294 -14.38 -17.55 9.86
C ARG A 294 -13.32 -17.62 8.76
N SER A 295 -13.31 -16.65 7.81
CA SER A 295 -12.18 -16.50 6.89
C SER A 295 -10.89 -16.09 7.59
N ASP A 296 -10.97 -15.28 8.65
CA ASP A 296 -9.79 -14.95 9.46
C ASP A 296 -9.36 -16.13 10.34
N ILE A 297 -10.30 -17.01 10.75
CA ILE A 297 -9.98 -18.26 11.44
C ILE A 297 -9.12 -19.17 10.55
N TYR A 298 -9.45 -19.27 9.26
CA TYR A 298 -8.60 -19.98 8.30
C TYR A 298 -7.20 -19.39 8.24
N SER A 299 -7.09 -18.07 8.11
CA SER A 299 -5.80 -17.38 8.04
C SER A 299 -4.95 -17.58 9.31
N ILE A 300 -5.59 -17.58 10.48
CA ILE A 300 -4.95 -17.96 11.76
C ILE A 300 -4.46 -19.40 11.73
N GLY A 301 -5.29 -20.33 11.30
CA GLY A 301 -4.90 -21.74 11.15
C GLY A 301 -3.70 -21.91 10.22
N ALA A 302 -3.69 -21.15 9.10
CA ALA A 302 -2.59 -21.17 8.14
C ALA A 302 -1.28 -20.63 8.73
N ILE A 303 -1.34 -19.52 9.47
CA ILE A 303 -0.19 -18.96 10.18
C ILE A 303 0.28 -19.96 11.26
N TRP A 304 -0.64 -20.53 12.02
CA TRP A 304 -0.32 -21.47 13.10
C TRP A 304 0.35 -22.74 12.58
N TYR A 305 -0.24 -23.34 11.53
CA TYR A 305 0.36 -24.48 10.83
C TYR A 305 1.80 -24.17 10.39
N TRP A 306 2.00 -23.01 9.74
CA TRP A 306 3.31 -22.59 9.29
C TRP A 306 4.30 -22.35 10.44
N LEU A 307 3.86 -21.78 11.56
CA LEU A 307 4.71 -21.60 12.74
C LEU A 307 5.17 -22.92 13.34
N LEU A 308 4.34 -23.98 13.27
CA LEU A 308 4.63 -25.28 13.82
C LEU A 308 5.55 -26.14 12.95
N CYS A 309 5.46 -26.02 11.64
CA CYS A 309 6.20 -26.92 10.72
C CYS A 309 7.07 -26.21 9.69
N GLY A 310 7.07 -24.87 9.61
CA GLY A 310 7.86 -24.10 8.66
C GLY A 310 7.34 -24.11 7.22
N ARG A 311 6.31 -24.90 6.91
CA ARG A 311 5.67 -25.00 5.60
C ARG A 311 4.30 -24.31 5.62
N ALA A 312 3.98 -23.50 4.60
CA ALA A 312 2.62 -22.97 4.43
C ALA A 312 1.63 -24.11 4.08
N PRO A 313 0.36 -24.04 4.53
CA PRO A 313 -0.65 -25.06 4.24
C PRO A 313 -0.89 -25.13 2.73
N HIS A 314 -0.71 -26.32 2.16
CA HIS A 314 -0.96 -26.56 0.73
C HIS A 314 -1.17 -28.05 0.45
N GLY A 315 -2.21 -28.38 -0.33
CA GLY A 315 -2.52 -29.75 -0.75
C GLY A 315 -3.27 -30.57 0.31
N GLY A 316 -3.57 -31.83 -0.05
CA GLY A 316 -4.38 -32.75 0.77
C GLY A 316 -3.60 -33.46 1.87
N ASP A 317 -2.29 -33.24 2.00
CA ASP A 317 -1.39 -33.92 2.94
C ASP A 317 -1.07 -33.11 4.21
N MET A 318 -1.80 -32.02 4.46
CA MET A 318 -1.51 -31.08 5.55
C MET A 318 -1.45 -31.77 6.93
N LYS A 319 -2.45 -32.57 7.28
CA LYS A 319 -2.51 -33.24 8.59
C LYS A 319 -1.39 -34.27 8.79
N PRO A 320 -1.14 -35.22 7.85
CA PRO A 320 -0.01 -36.14 7.95
C PRO A 320 1.36 -35.42 7.96
N TYR A 321 1.51 -34.37 7.17
CA TYR A 321 2.76 -33.61 7.15
C TYR A 321 3.02 -32.91 8.49
N LEU A 322 1.99 -32.25 9.09
CA LEU A 322 2.14 -31.61 10.38
C LEU A 322 2.53 -32.61 11.47
N GLY A 323 1.89 -33.81 11.50
CA GLY A 323 2.25 -34.85 12.43
C GLY A 323 3.67 -35.38 12.28
N SER A 324 4.18 -35.48 11.03
CA SER A 324 5.55 -35.92 10.79
C SER A 324 6.59 -34.83 11.04
N ALA A 325 6.28 -33.58 10.70
CA ALA A 325 7.20 -32.44 10.86
C ALA A 325 7.29 -31.97 12.33
N ALA A 326 6.24 -32.19 13.11
CA ALA A 326 6.16 -31.80 14.52
C ALA A 326 5.68 -32.99 15.39
N PRO A 327 6.49 -34.08 15.52
CA PRO A 327 6.08 -35.33 16.16
C PRO A 327 5.83 -35.21 17.68
N HIS A 328 6.14 -34.09 18.27
CA HIS A 328 5.85 -33.75 19.66
C HIS A 328 4.41 -33.26 19.89
N LEU A 329 3.66 -32.97 18.81
CA LEU A 329 2.25 -32.58 18.92
C LEU A 329 1.34 -33.77 19.24
N SER A 330 0.38 -33.53 20.11
CA SER A 330 -0.73 -34.51 20.31
C SER A 330 -1.70 -34.46 19.11
N ASN A 331 -2.46 -35.52 18.91
CA ASN A 331 -3.52 -35.55 17.90
C ASN A 331 -4.53 -34.41 18.10
N GLU A 332 -4.89 -34.12 19.36
CA GLU A 332 -5.80 -33.04 19.73
C GLU A 332 -5.23 -31.64 19.29
N GLN A 333 -3.94 -31.41 19.50
CA GLN A 333 -3.27 -30.18 19.05
C GLN A 333 -3.25 -30.07 17.52
N ILE A 334 -2.98 -31.16 16.82
CA ILE A 334 -3.04 -31.22 15.35
C ILE A 334 -4.47 -30.93 14.89
N ASP A 335 -5.48 -31.58 15.50
CA ASP A 335 -6.89 -31.44 15.14
C ASP A 335 -7.38 -29.99 15.35
N THR A 336 -6.96 -29.33 16.43
CA THR A 336 -7.25 -27.91 16.68
C THR A 336 -6.77 -27.01 15.52
N VAL A 337 -5.55 -27.24 15.01
CA VAL A 337 -5.03 -26.47 13.89
C VAL A 337 -5.77 -26.82 12.59
N MET A 338 -6.05 -28.09 12.36
CA MET A 338 -6.73 -28.56 11.14
C MET A 338 -8.19 -28.13 11.05
N GLU A 339 -8.89 -27.99 12.17
CA GLU A 339 -10.25 -27.47 12.25
C GLU A 339 -10.29 -26.01 11.76
N CYS A 340 -9.29 -25.19 12.11
CA CYS A 340 -9.19 -23.85 11.55
C CYS A 340 -9.07 -23.85 10.00
N LEU A 341 -8.40 -24.88 9.45
CA LEU A 341 -8.12 -25.01 8.00
C LEU A 341 -9.19 -25.81 7.23
N ALA A 342 -10.32 -26.14 7.87
CA ALA A 342 -11.40 -26.86 7.19
C ALA A 342 -11.89 -26.13 5.96
N GLY A 343 -12.23 -26.89 4.89
CA GLY A 343 -12.67 -26.32 3.61
C GLY A 343 -13.99 -25.57 3.72
N ASN A 344 -14.94 -26.12 4.49
CA ASN A 344 -16.25 -25.50 4.70
C ASN A 344 -16.24 -24.63 5.95
N LEU A 345 -16.97 -23.53 5.91
CA LEU A 345 -17.12 -22.63 7.07
C LEU A 345 -17.72 -23.33 8.29
N GLU A 346 -18.67 -24.22 8.08
CA GLU A 346 -19.40 -24.91 9.17
C GLU A 346 -18.53 -25.89 9.93
N ASP A 347 -17.43 -26.35 9.34
CA ASP A 347 -16.48 -27.28 9.94
C ASP A 347 -15.35 -26.56 10.69
N ARG A 348 -15.38 -25.20 10.74
CA ARG A 348 -14.41 -24.36 11.47
C ARG A 348 -14.99 -23.89 12.80
N TYR A 349 -14.11 -23.42 13.70
CA TYR A 349 -14.53 -22.64 14.85
C TYR A 349 -15.44 -21.48 14.41
N ARG A 350 -16.52 -21.23 15.15
CA ARG A 350 -17.53 -20.21 14.83
C ARG A 350 -16.98 -18.79 14.93
N ASN A 351 -16.04 -18.55 15.84
CA ASN A 351 -15.43 -17.26 16.11
C ASN A 351 -14.12 -17.42 16.89
N CYS A 352 -13.37 -16.32 17.02
CA CYS A 352 -12.09 -16.32 17.74
C CYS A 352 -12.24 -16.71 19.22
N ARG A 353 -13.37 -16.41 19.87
CA ARG A 353 -13.63 -16.74 21.28
C ARG A 353 -13.71 -18.24 21.48
N GLU A 354 -14.36 -18.96 20.59
CA GLU A 354 -14.46 -20.43 20.66
C GLU A 354 -13.07 -21.06 20.54
N LEU A 355 -12.27 -20.64 19.56
CA LEU A 355 -10.89 -21.11 19.43
C LEU A 355 -10.01 -20.73 20.64
N LEU A 356 -10.17 -19.52 21.19
CA LEU A 356 -9.46 -19.11 22.41
C LEU A 356 -9.78 -20.02 23.61
N ALA A 357 -11.02 -20.45 23.75
CA ALA A 357 -11.44 -21.37 24.83
C ALA A 357 -10.81 -22.76 24.68
N THR A 358 -10.61 -23.24 23.45
CA THR A 358 -9.98 -24.54 23.17
C THR A 358 -8.48 -24.54 23.49
N ILE A 359 -7.80 -23.41 23.37
CA ILE A 359 -6.35 -23.29 23.61
C ILE A 359 -5.99 -22.67 24.96
N SER A 360 -6.97 -22.59 25.89
CA SER A 360 -6.82 -21.94 27.21
C SER A 360 -6.00 -22.75 28.17
#